data_c9262384b1aefce720a22a152f70b913
#
_entry.id   c9262384b1aefce720a22a152f70b913
#
_cell.length_a   1.000
_cell.length_b   1.000
_cell.length_c   1.000
_cell.angle_alpha   90.00
_cell.angle_beta   90.00
_cell.angle_gamma   90.00
#
_symmetry.space_group_name_H-M   'P 1'
#
loop_
_entity.id
_entity.type
_entity.pdbx_description
1 polymer ?
#
loop_
_entity_poly.entity_id
_entity_poly.type
_entity_poly.pdbx_seq_one_letter_code
_entity_poly.pdbx_strand_id
1 'polypeptide(L)'
;LPDRSIVRILEQTDKYVKFESPVYGVYYLKNDRKKLLKPSNIQAEISKFIFVDRNSQNEMVIERNTDMKTWNVVTVSYVTTGKDGGTAVITPYGDFLIAYGKPVMQYTSDKDTSKVVGDASYAVRFSGGGYLHGIPSMFEPAGNRAARKAATAKKLGTYPESHKCVRHLDDQIKFIYNWLGNSTPGSKTGYRVPEVPAMVIVK
;
A
#
# COMPACT_ATOMS: atom_id res chain seq x y z
N LEU A 1 -14.39 7.06 -3.03
CA LEU A 1 -12.92 7.13 -2.91
C LEU A 1 -12.41 5.96 -2.09
N PRO A 2 -11.24 5.42 -2.44
CA PRO A 2 -10.58 4.42 -1.61
C PRO A 2 -10.21 5.01 -0.23
N ASP A 3 -10.21 4.15 0.79
CA ASP A 3 -9.76 4.53 2.14
C ASP A 3 -8.31 5.02 2.10
N ARG A 4 -7.99 6.05 2.90
CA ARG A 4 -6.70 6.73 3.02
C ARG A 4 -6.26 7.54 1.80
N SER A 5 -7.16 7.79 0.84
CA SER A 5 -6.87 8.77 -0.22
C SER A 5 -6.58 10.14 0.38
N ILE A 6 -5.56 10.80 -0.11
CA ILE A 6 -5.29 12.20 0.20
C ILE A 6 -6.24 13.08 -0.60
N VAL A 7 -6.86 14.03 0.07
CA VAL A 7 -7.79 14.98 -0.55
C VAL A 7 -7.51 16.39 -0.05
N ARG A 8 -7.80 17.38 -0.89
CA ARG A 8 -7.75 18.79 -0.54
C ARG A 8 -9.14 19.31 -0.26
N ILE A 9 -9.36 19.89 0.90
CA ILE A 9 -10.61 20.57 1.21
C ILE A 9 -10.65 21.89 0.43
N LEU A 10 -11.70 22.09 -0.35
CA LEU A 10 -11.92 23.30 -1.14
C LEU A 10 -12.88 24.26 -0.44
N GLU A 11 -13.92 23.71 0.21
CA GLU A 11 -14.98 24.50 0.85
C GLU A 11 -15.64 23.67 1.95
N GLN A 12 -16.08 24.32 3.01
CA GLN A 12 -16.91 23.71 4.04
C GLN A 12 -18.07 24.65 4.39
N THR A 13 -19.29 24.12 4.32
CA THR A 13 -20.53 24.82 4.70
C THR A 13 -21.23 24.04 5.81
N ASP A 14 -22.38 24.53 6.27
CA ASP A 14 -23.21 23.79 7.23
C ASP A 14 -23.85 22.54 6.64
N LYS A 15 -23.93 22.43 5.31
CA LYS A 15 -24.60 21.32 4.61
C LYS A 15 -23.62 20.28 4.08
N TYR A 16 -22.44 20.71 3.62
CA TYR A 16 -21.47 19.83 2.96
C TYR A 16 -20.03 20.27 3.14
N VAL A 17 -19.12 19.33 2.88
CA VAL A 17 -17.70 19.57 2.63
C VAL A 17 -17.42 19.26 1.18
N LYS A 18 -16.89 20.23 0.43
CA LYS A 18 -16.39 20.06 -0.94
C LYS A 18 -14.89 19.77 -0.88
N PHE A 19 -14.47 18.74 -1.55
CA PHE A 19 -13.06 18.35 -1.59
C PHE A 19 -12.65 17.83 -2.96
N GLU A 20 -11.38 17.88 -3.23
CA GLU A 20 -10.76 17.41 -4.47
C GLU A 20 -9.80 16.25 -4.17
N SER A 21 -9.92 15.20 -4.95
CA SER A 21 -8.91 14.15 -5.07
C SER A 21 -8.10 14.41 -6.34
N PRO A 22 -6.76 14.36 -6.31
CA PRO A 22 -5.93 14.56 -7.50
C PRO A 22 -6.26 13.60 -8.65
N VAL A 23 -6.78 12.41 -8.33
CA VAL A 23 -7.06 11.35 -9.32
C VAL A 23 -8.54 11.30 -9.70
N TYR A 24 -9.44 11.49 -8.74
CA TYR A 24 -10.87 11.27 -8.95
C TYR A 24 -11.67 12.56 -9.16
N GLY A 25 -11.05 13.73 -9.02
CA GLY A 25 -11.71 15.03 -9.18
C GLY A 25 -12.46 15.51 -7.93
N VAL A 26 -13.49 16.32 -8.14
CA VAL A 26 -14.20 17.04 -7.07
C VAL A 26 -15.41 16.26 -6.59
N TYR A 27 -15.56 16.18 -5.27
CA TYR A 27 -16.66 15.50 -4.58
C TYR A 27 -17.25 16.36 -3.48
N TYR A 28 -18.48 16.00 -3.11
CA TYR A 28 -19.21 16.59 -2.01
C TYR A 28 -19.55 15.53 -0.97
N LEU A 29 -19.24 15.77 0.28
CA LEU A 29 -19.61 14.92 1.41
C LEU A 29 -20.58 15.67 2.30
N LYS A 30 -21.74 15.06 2.61
CA LYS A 30 -22.69 15.65 3.56
C LYS A 30 -22.01 15.91 4.90
N ASN A 31 -22.35 17.01 5.55
CA ASN A 31 -21.67 17.45 6.77
C ASN A 31 -21.85 16.49 7.95
N ASP A 32 -22.94 15.72 8.01
CA ASP A 32 -23.15 14.64 8.99
C ASP A 32 -22.14 13.50 8.86
N ARG A 33 -21.44 13.38 7.69
CA ARG A 33 -20.40 12.39 7.41
C ARG A 33 -18.98 12.97 7.42
N LYS A 34 -18.78 14.23 7.77
CA LYS A 34 -17.44 14.88 7.79
C LYS A 34 -16.41 14.14 8.66
N LYS A 35 -16.85 13.35 9.66
CA LYS A 35 -16.00 12.48 10.49
C LYS A 35 -15.20 11.46 9.70
N LEU A 36 -15.57 11.18 8.43
CA LEU A 36 -14.80 10.32 7.51
C LEU A 36 -13.53 11.01 7.01
N LEU A 37 -13.51 12.35 7.01
CA LEU A 37 -12.33 13.13 6.70
C LEU A 37 -11.51 13.30 7.98
N LYS A 38 -10.22 12.98 7.90
CA LYS A 38 -9.29 13.12 9.01
C LYS A 38 -8.15 14.03 8.60
N PRO A 39 -7.69 14.94 9.48
CA PRO A 39 -6.46 15.65 9.22
C PRO A 39 -5.33 14.67 8.93
N SER A 40 -4.51 14.98 7.92
CA SER A 40 -3.34 14.15 7.62
C SER A 40 -2.23 14.32 8.66
N ASN A 41 -2.25 15.43 9.41
CA ASN A 41 -1.21 15.85 10.35
C ASN A 41 0.18 15.95 9.69
N ILE A 42 0.24 16.07 8.37
CA ILE A 42 1.49 16.29 7.64
C ILE A 42 1.82 17.77 7.76
N GLN A 43 2.85 18.08 8.55
CA GLN A 43 3.33 19.45 8.78
C GLN A 43 4.51 19.84 7.88
N ALA A 44 5.07 18.87 7.15
CA ALA A 44 6.21 19.05 6.28
C ALA A 44 5.94 18.46 4.88
N GLU A 45 6.78 18.82 3.92
CA GLU A 45 6.75 18.22 2.60
C GLU A 45 7.07 16.72 2.70
N ILE A 46 6.37 15.93 1.89
CA ILE A 46 6.64 14.50 1.81
C ILE A 46 7.93 14.29 1.02
N SER A 47 8.85 13.53 1.60
CA SER A 47 10.17 13.24 1.03
C SER A 47 10.31 11.81 0.51
N LYS A 48 9.35 10.92 0.80
CA LYS A 48 9.41 9.50 0.43
C LYS A 48 8.16 9.10 -0.34
N PHE A 49 8.35 8.59 -1.57
CA PHE A 49 7.28 8.14 -2.43
C PHE A 49 7.55 6.74 -2.99
N ILE A 50 6.49 5.98 -3.14
CA ILE A 50 6.46 4.70 -3.84
C ILE A 50 5.45 4.84 -4.97
N PHE A 51 5.94 4.82 -6.21
CA PHE A 51 5.10 4.88 -7.40
C PHE A 51 4.84 3.46 -7.90
N VAL A 52 3.59 3.10 -8.06
CA VAL A 52 3.16 1.82 -8.61
C VAL A 52 2.44 2.07 -9.93
N ASP A 53 2.99 1.59 -11.02
CA ASP A 53 2.34 1.59 -12.33
C ASP A 53 1.64 0.25 -12.57
N ARG A 54 0.31 0.31 -12.58
CA ARG A 54 -0.53 -0.87 -12.79
C ARG A 54 -0.49 -1.40 -14.23
N ASN A 55 -0.15 -0.57 -15.19
CA ASN A 55 -0.13 -0.98 -16.61
C ASN A 55 1.14 -1.76 -16.91
N SER A 56 2.28 -1.26 -16.46
CA SER A 56 3.58 -1.91 -16.67
C SER A 56 3.98 -2.89 -15.56
N GLN A 57 3.19 -2.99 -14.49
CA GLN A 57 3.45 -3.83 -13.32
C GLN A 57 4.83 -3.56 -12.72
N ASN A 58 5.19 -2.29 -12.66
CA ASN A 58 6.46 -1.78 -12.11
C ASN A 58 6.21 -0.92 -10.88
N GLU A 59 7.23 -0.84 -10.06
CA GLU A 59 7.30 0.07 -8.93
C GLU A 59 8.61 0.83 -8.94
N MET A 60 8.57 2.11 -8.56
CA MET A 60 9.73 2.95 -8.35
C MET A 60 9.63 3.61 -6.96
N VAL A 61 10.68 3.46 -6.17
CA VAL A 61 10.83 4.12 -4.87
C VAL A 61 11.75 5.31 -5.06
N ILE A 62 11.29 6.48 -4.63
CA ILE A 62 12.09 7.71 -4.68
C ILE A 62 12.15 8.39 -3.32
N GLU A 63 13.23 9.09 -3.09
CA GLU A 63 13.47 9.87 -1.89
C GLU A 63 14.05 11.24 -2.25
N ARG A 64 13.58 12.27 -1.58
CA ARG A 64 14.11 13.61 -1.73
C ARG A 64 15.49 13.70 -1.09
N ASN A 65 16.43 14.34 -1.80
CA ASN A 65 17.77 14.56 -1.30
C ASN A 65 17.78 15.55 -0.14
N THR A 66 18.85 15.53 0.63
CA THR A 66 19.08 16.47 1.76
C THR A 66 19.12 17.92 1.32
N ASP A 67 19.44 18.20 0.05
CA ASP A 67 19.40 19.54 -0.54
C ASP A 67 17.96 20.05 -0.75
N MET A 68 16.96 19.19 -0.55
CA MET A 68 15.53 19.46 -0.74
C MET A 68 15.14 19.92 -2.15
N LYS A 69 16.01 19.79 -3.15
CA LYS A 69 15.79 20.23 -4.54
C LYS A 69 15.75 19.09 -5.54
N THR A 70 16.49 18.04 -5.27
CA THR A 70 16.63 16.89 -6.16
C THR A 70 16.05 15.61 -5.56
N TRP A 71 15.82 14.62 -6.40
CA TRP A 71 15.24 13.33 -6.02
C TRP A 71 16.15 12.19 -6.45
N ASN A 72 16.29 11.20 -5.59
CA ASN A 72 16.97 9.95 -5.90
C ASN A 72 15.98 8.86 -6.23
N VAL A 73 16.23 8.11 -7.27
CA VAL A 73 15.63 6.80 -7.46
C VAL A 73 16.38 5.84 -6.55
N VAL A 74 15.68 5.37 -5.51
CA VAL A 74 16.23 4.47 -4.50
C VAL A 74 16.25 3.04 -5.03
N THR A 75 15.16 2.63 -5.68
CA THR A 75 15.05 1.30 -6.31
C THR A 75 13.91 1.27 -7.31
N VAL A 76 14.01 0.35 -8.27
CA VAL A 76 12.95 -0.01 -9.22
C VAL A 76 12.75 -1.51 -9.16
N SER A 77 11.51 -1.97 -9.18
CA SER A 77 11.20 -3.40 -9.13
C SER A 77 9.97 -3.79 -9.95
N TYR A 78 9.91 -5.05 -10.35
CA TYR A 78 8.70 -5.65 -10.86
C TYR A 78 7.77 -6.01 -9.72
N VAL A 79 6.47 -5.74 -9.92
CA VAL A 79 5.42 -6.04 -8.94
C VAL A 79 4.26 -6.77 -9.60
N THR A 80 3.30 -7.23 -8.81
CA THR A 80 2.00 -7.71 -9.31
C THR A 80 0.89 -7.03 -8.53
N THR A 81 0.05 -6.29 -9.25
CA THR A 81 -1.08 -5.55 -8.69
C THR A 81 -2.37 -6.38 -8.67
N GLY A 82 -3.43 -5.82 -8.09
CA GLY A 82 -4.75 -6.45 -8.03
C GLY A 82 -5.43 -6.53 -9.39
N LYS A 83 -6.00 -7.70 -9.69
CA LYS A 83 -6.82 -7.93 -10.88
C LYS A 83 -8.28 -7.59 -10.64
N ASP A 84 -9.04 -7.42 -11.70
CA ASP A 84 -10.49 -7.33 -11.68
C ASP A 84 -11.14 -8.72 -11.81
N GLY A 85 -12.24 -8.92 -11.09
CA GLY A 85 -13.09 -10.10 -11.22
C GLY A 85 -12.97 -11.18 -10.15
N GLY A 86 -14.01 -11.99 -10.01
CA GLY A 86 -14.17 -12.97 -8.94
C GLY A 86 -14.27 -12.31 -7.58
N THR A 87 -13.51 -12.81 -6.60
CA THR A 87 -13.35 -12.19 -5.26
C THR A 87 -12.22 -11.16 -5.21
N ALA A 88 -11.47 -11.01 -6.30
CA ALA A 88 -10.37 -10.07 -6.40
C ALA A 88 -10.88 -8.64 -6.64
N VAL A 89 -10.09 -7.67 -6.20
CA VAL A 89 -10.36 -6.24 -6.35
C VAL A 89 -9.11 -5.60 -6.94
N ILE A 90 -9.32 -4.72 -7.91
CA ILE A 90 -8.26 -3.91 -8.51
C ILE A 90 -7.50 -3.13 -7.43
N THR A 91 -6.17 -3.05 -7.53
CA THR A 91 -5.40 -2.08 -6.75
C THR A 91 -5.92 -0.67 -7.09
N PRO A 92 -6.41 0.10 -6.11
CA PRO A 92 -7.06 1.38 -6.40
C PRO A 92 -6.05 2.40 -6.92
N TYR A 93 -6.44 3.19 -7.91
CA TYR A 93 -5.71 4.40 -8.28
C TYR A 93 -5.75 5.42 -7.15
N GLY A 94 -4.75 6.26 -7.06
CA GLY A 94 -4.75 7.40 -6.16
C GLY A 94 -3.47 7.62 -5.40
N ASP A 95 -3.51 8.63 -4.57
CA ASP A 95 -2.44 9.09 -3.70
C ASP A 95 -2.78 8.72 -2.26
N PHE A 96 -1.99 7.86 -1.64
CA PHE A 96 -2.29 7.25 -0.35
C PHE A 96 -1.18 7.50 0.66
N LEU A 97 -1.55 7.99 1.84
CA LEU A 97 -0.61 8.06 2.96
C LEU A 97 -0.39 6.67 3.55
N ILE A 98 0.87 6.26 3.66
CA ILE A 98 1.23 4.99 4.31
C ILE A 98 0.81 5.03 5.78
N ALA A 99 0.11 3.98 6.22
CA ALA A 99 -0.36 3.87 7.59
C ALA A 99 0.69 3.27 8.52
N TYR A 100 1.18 2.11 8.16
CA TYR A 100 2.14 1.33 8.94
C TYR A 100 2.71 0.18 8.12
N GLY A 101 3.80 -0.40 8.64
CA GLY A 101 4.35 -1.68 8.22
C GLY A 101 4.31 -2.73 9.33
N LYS A 102 4.30 -4.00 8.95
CA LYS A 102 4.43 -5.16 9.85
C LYS A 102 5.29 -6.25 9.19
N PRO A 103 6.01 -7.07 10.00
CA PRO A 103 6.95 -8.05 9.42
C PRO A 103 6.25 -9.23 8.73
N VAL A 104 5.01 -9.53 9.12
CA VAL A 104 4.24 -10.65 8.57
C VAL A 104 2.80 -10.21 8.36
N MET A 105 2.24 -10.54 7.18
CA MET A 105 0.83 -10.46 6.87
C MET A 105 0.25 -11.87 6.85
N GLN A 106 -0.82 -12.10 7.60
CA GLN A 106 -1.55 -13.35 7.58
C GLN A 106 -2.78 -13.25 6.66
N TYR A 107 -3.06 -14.32 5.96
CA TYR A 107 -4.26 -14.50 5.16
C TYR A 107 -5.23 -15.42 5.90
N THR A 108 -6.49 -15.00 5.97
CA THR A 108 -7.57 -15.82 6.49
C THR A 108 -8.34 -16.48 5.36
N SER A 109 -9.03 -17.57 5.66
CA SER A 109 -9.89 -18.26 4.71
C SER A 109 -11.11 -17.39 4.34
N ASP A 110 -11.49 -17.36 3.05
CA ASP A 110 -12.70 -16.70 2.60
C ASP A 110 -13.98 -17.36 3.15
N LYS A 111 -13.88 -18.64 3.56
CA LYS A 111 -14.99 -19.41 4.15
C LYS A 111 -15.07 -19.28 5.65
N ASP A 112 -13.93 -19.05 6.32
CA ASP A 112 -13.82 -18.97 7.76
C ASP A 112 -12.69 -18.01 8.13
N THR A 113 -13.05 -16.77 8.43
CA THR A 113 -12.10 -15.69 8.73
C THR A 113 -11.32 -15.90 10.03
N SER A 114 -11.71 -16.87 10.88
CA SER A 114 -10.93 -17.24 12.06
C SER A 114 -9.73 -18.15 11.74
N LYS A 115 -9.74 -18.79 10.56
CA LYS A 115 -8.69 -19.72 10.13
C LYS A 115 -7.64 -19.02 9.29
N VAL A 116 -6.41 -18.97 9.79
CA VAL A 116 -5.24 -18.50 9.01
C VAL A 116 -4.83 -19.60 8.04
N VAL A 117 -4.74 -19.28 6.75
CA VAL A 117 -4.44 -20.22 5.66
C VAL A 117 -3.15 -19.91 4.93
N GLY A 118 -2.50 -18.81 5.23
CA GLY A 118 -1.24 -18.42 4.60
C GLY A 118 -0.66 -17.15 5.21
N ASP A 119 0.51 -16.80 4.73
CA ASP A 119 1.23 -15.59 5.12
C ASP A 119 1.97 -14.95 3.94
N ALA A 120 2.44 -13.72 4.14
CA ALA A 120 3.44 -13.06 3.32
C ALA A 120 4.42 -12.32 4.21
N SER A 121 5.67 -12.28 3.78
CA SER A 121 6.72 -11.51 4.45
C SER A 121 6.46 -10.03 4.26
N TYR A 122 6.65 -9.26 5.29
CA TYR A 122 6.52 -7.83 5.36
C TYR A 122 5.26 -7.28 4.68
N ALA A 123 4.60 -6.35 5.29
CA ALA A 123 3.44 -5.69 4.70
C ALA A 123 3.42 -4.22 5.07
N VAL A 124 3.20 -3.36 4.09
CA VAL A 124 3.08 -1.91 4.25
C VAL A 124 1.67 -1.51 3.82
N ARG A 125 0.87 -1.03 4.75
CA ARG A 125 -0.52 -0.64 4.50
C ARG A 125 -0.60 0.76 3.90
N PHE A 126 -1.22 0.88 2.73
CA PHE A 126 -1.45 2.18 2.07
C PHE A 126 -2.94 2.51 1.88
N SER A 127 -3.80 1.50 1.77
CA SER A 127 -5.24 1.70 1.54
C SER A 127 -6.07 0.75 2.41
N GLY A 128 -7.39 0.89 2.45
CA GLY A 128 -8.30 -0.06 3.09
C GLY A 128 -8.20 -1.44 2.47
N GLY A 129 -7.59 -2.39 3.17
CA GLY A 129 -7.31 -3.73 2.67
C GLY A 129 -6.22 -3.80 1.59
N GLY A 130 -5.57 -2.67 1.23
CA GLY A 130 -4.46 -2.62 0.28
C GLY A 130 -3.11 -2.55 0.98
N TYR A 131 -2.22 -3.48 0.63
CA TYR A 131 -0.85 -3.59 1.17
C TYR A 131 0.15 -3.79 0.04
N LEU A 132 1.35 -3.26 0.22
CA LEU A 132 2.56 -3.75 -0.42
C LEU A 132 3.06 -4.90 0.44
N HIS A 133 3.34 -6.08 -0.12
CA HIS A 133 3.78 -7.25 0.65
C HIS A 133 4.57 -8.25 -0.19
N GLY A 134 5.29 -9.17 0.47
CA GLY A 134 6.05 -10.23 -0.18
C GLY A 134 5.18 -11.26 -0.89
N ILE A 135 5.82 -12.23 -1.52
CA ILE A 135 5.14 -13.32 -2.22
C ILE A 135 4.26 -14.11 -1.24
N PRO A 136 2.95 -14.28 -1.52
CA PRO A 136 2.06 -15.06 -0.68
C PRO A 136 2.51 -16.52 -0.56
N SER A 137 2.40 -17.07 0.64
CA SER A 137 2.74 -18.45 0.95
C SER A 137 1.54 -19.11 1.64
N MET A 138 0.74 -19.87 0.86
CA MET A 138 -0.38 -20.63 1.39
C MET A 138 0.14 -21.89 2.12
N PHE A 139 -0.48 -22.21 3.26
CA PHE A 139 -0.02 -23.34 4.09
C PHE A 139 -0.32 -24.69 3.47
N GLU A 140 -1.47 -24.83 2.80
CA GLU A 140 -1.90 -26.07 2.18
C GLU A 140 -1.92 -25.99 0.64
N PRO A 141 -1.55 -27.06 -0.05
CA PRO A 141 -0.89 -28.25 0.45
C PRO A 141 0.57 -27.96 0.82
N ALA A 142 1.01 -28.44 1.99
CA ALA A 142 2.31 -28.07 2.59
C ALA A 142 3.51 -28.44 1.70
N GLY A 143 3.47 -29.59 1.05
CA GLY A 143 4.59 -30.16 0.29
C GLY A 143 5.11 -29.31 -0.90
N ASN A 144 4.35 -28.31 -1.36
CA ASN A 144 4.69 -27.51 -2.54
C ASN A 144 4.82 -26.00 -2.28
N ARG A 145 4.94 -25.58 -1.02
CA ARG A 145 4.99 -24.14 -0.67
C ARG A 145 6.09 -23.39 -1.41
N ALA A 146 7.31 -23.88 -1.39
CA ALA A 146 8.46 -23.23 -2.03
C ALA A 146 8.28 -23.14 -3.56
N ALA A 147 7.84 -24.23 -4.20
CA ALA A 147 7.62 -24.24 -5.64
C ALA A 147 6.49 -23.27 -6.06
N ARG A 148 5.38 -23.21 -5.31
CA ARG A 148 4.29 -22.24 -5.57
C ARG A 148 4.75 -20.81 -5.37
N LYS A 149 5.53 -20.54 -4.33
CA LYS A 149 6.10 -19.21 -4.08
C LYS A 149 7.01 -18.79 -5.24
N ALA A 150 7.90 -19.69 -5.69
CA ALA A 150 8.76 -19.46 -6.83
C ALA A 150 7.98 -19.23 -8.14
N ALA A 151 6.90 -20.00 -8.37
CA ALA A 151 6.02 -19.81 -9.53
C ALA A 151 5.32 -18.43 -9.50
N THR A 152 4.88 -17.98 -8.33
CA THR A 152 4.28 -16.64 -8.17
C THR A 152 5.32 -15.54 -8.38
N ALA A 153 6.55 -15.72 -7.89
CA ALA A 153 7.64 -14.76 -8.10
C ALA A 153 7.96 -14.53 -9.59
N LYS A 154 7.91 -15.57 -10.41
CA LYS A 154 8.13 -15.48 -11.87
C LYS A 154 7.08 -14.65 -12.61
N LYS A 155 5.95 -14.38 -12.00
CA LYS A 155 4.85 -13.60 -12.60
C LYS A 155 4.93 -12.09 -12.29
N LEU A 156 5.85 -11.67 -11.41
CA LEU A 156 6.05 -10.25 -11.15
C LEU A 156 6.44 -9.53 -12.45
N GLY A 157 5.86 -8.36 -12.67
CA GLY A 157 6.09 -7.57 -13.87
C GLY A 157 5.31 -8.02 -15.11
N THR A 158 4.44 -9.05 -15.02
CA THR A 158 3.74 -9.57 -16.18
C THR A 158 2.28 -9.10 -16.29
N TYR A 159 1.45 -9.43 -15.33
CA TYR A 159 0.01 -9.07 -15.34
C TYR A 159 -0.57 -8.99 -13.92
N PRO A 160 -1.69 -8.25 -13.73
CA PRO A 160 -2.37 -8.20 -12.44
C PRO A 160 -2.93 -9.56 -12.04
N GLU A 161 -2.65 -10.01 -10.79
CA GLU A 161 -3.12 -11.31 -10.30
C GLU A 161 -3.53 -11.27 -8.82
N SER A 162 -3.24 -10.20 -8.08
CA SER A 162 -3.51 -10.14 -6.65
C SER A 162 -4.97 -9.73 -6.33
N HIS A 163 -5.32 -9.77 -5.01
CA HIS A 163 -6.59 -9.29 -4.49
C HIS A 163 -6.41 -7.89 -3.88
N LYS A 164 -6.21 -6.86 -4.72
CA LYS A 164 -6.02 -5.46 -4.31
C LYS A 164 -4.59 -5.09 -3.89
N CYS A 165 -3.83 -6.00 -3.34
CA CYS A 165 -2.47 -5.73 -2.86
C CYS A 165 -1.46 -5.63 -4.01
N VAL A 166 -0.28 -5.12 -3.70
CA VAL A 166 0.88 -5.10 -4.59
C VAL A 166 1.89 -6.11 -4.05
N ARG A 167 2.19 -7.13 -4.86
CA ARG A 167 3.13 -8.20 -4.50
C ARG A 167 4.55 -7.87 -4.96
N HIS A 168 5.52 -8.18 -4.11
CA HIS A 168 6.95 -7.95 -4.32
C HIS A 168 7.73 -9.22 -4.08
N LEU A 169 8.99 -9.28 -4.55
CA LEU A 169 9.96 -10.21 -3.98
C LEU A 169 10.15 -9.91 -2.49
N ASP A 170 10.39 -10.95 -1.69
CA ASP A 170 10.49 -10.80 -0.23
C ASP A 170 11.61 -9.84 0.19
N ASP A 171 12.75 -9.86 -0.51
CA ASP A 171 13.86 -8.95 -0.20
C ASP A 171 13.54 -7.50 -0.58
N GLN A 172 12.80 -7.30 -1.66
CA GLN A 172 12.37 -5.97 -2.08
C GLN A 172 11.43 -5.33 -1.05
N ILE A 173 10.40 -6.03 -0.62
CA ILE A 173 9.48 -5.49 0.39
C ILE A 173 10.14 -5.34 1.76
N LYS A 174 11.10 -6.21 2.10
CA LYS A 174 11.93 -6.05 3.29
C LYS A 174 12.73 -4.76 3.24
N PHE A 175 13.31 -4.46 2.07
CA PHE A 175 14.02 -3.21 1.85
C PHE A 175 13.09 -2.00 2.06
N ILE A 176 11.92 -1.97 1.43
CA ILE A 176 10.92 -0.89 1.57
C ILE A 176 10.50 -0.73 3.03
N TYR A 177 10.17 -1.83 3.71
CA TYR A 177 9.80 -1.82 5.13
C TYR A 177 10.88 -1.19 6.02
N ASN A 178 12.16 -1.46 5.74
CA ASN A 178 13.28 -0.88 6.47
C ASN A 178 13.55 0.58 6.06
N TRP A 179 13.46 0.90 4.78
CA TRP A 179 13.65 2.25 4.24
C TRP A 179 12.63 3.27 4.79
N LEU A 180 11.41 2.83 5.06
CA LEU A 180 10.39 3.68 5.70
C LEU A 180 10.78 4.13 7.11
N GLY A 181 11.74 3.45 7.75
CA GLY A 181 12.14 3.73 9.10
C GLY A 181 11.10 3.29 10.13
N ASN A 182 11.25 3.74 11.37
CA ASN A 182 10.38 3.31 12.46
C ASN A 182 10.23 4.39 13.55
N SER A 183 9.09 5.07 13.58
CA SER A 183 8.73 6.01 14.65
C SER A 183 8.20 5.32 15.92
N THR A 184 8.09 3.98 15.93
CA THR A 184 7.63 3.18 17.08
C THR A 184 8.70 2.17 17.54
N PRO A 185 9.92 2.62 17.94
CA PRO A 185 10.98 1.74 18.40
C PRO A 185 10.50 0.87 19.58
N GLY A 186 10.98 -0.37 19.64
CA GLY A 186 10.65 -1.29 20.73
C GLY A 186 9.30 -2.02 20.59
N SER A 187 8.59 -1.88 19.47
CA SER A 187 7.39 -2.68 19.21
C SER A 187 7.72 -4.17 19.21
N LYS A 188 7.15 -4.93 20.16
CA LYS A 188 7.32 -6.38 20.28
C LYS A 188 6.79 -7.16 19.06
N THR A 189 5.85 -6.59 18.31
CA THR A 189 5.25 -7.20 17.13
C THR A 189 5.96 -6.85 15.83
N GLY A 190 6.99 -5.98 15.87
CA GLY A 190 7.64 -5.43 14.69
C GLY A 190 6.75 -4.47 13.88
N TYR A 191 5.61 -4.05 14.44
CA TYR A 191 4.78 -3.00 13.86
C TYR A 191 5.57 -1.69 13.82
N ARG A 192 5.55 -1.03 12.65
CA ARG A 192 6.28 0.22 12.42
C ARG A 192 5.36 1.26 11.79
N VAL A 193 5.33 2.45 12.38
CA VAL A 193 4.83 3.63 11.68
C VAL A 193 6.03 4.23 10.93
N PRO A 194 5.89 4.70 9.69
CA PRO A 194 6.98 5.37 8.98
C PRO A 194 7.59 6.48 9.82
N GLU A 195 8.92 6.59 9.80
CA GLU A 195 9.66 7.60 10.58
C GLU A 195 9.30 9.02 10.12
N VAL A 196 9.13 9.18 8.82
CA VAL A 196 8.61 10.40 8.19
C VAL A 196 7.39 10.05 7.33
N PRO A 197 6.45 10.99 7.11
CA PRO A 197 5.32 10.74 6.23
C PRO A 197 5.79 10.27 4.85
N ALA A 198 5.21 9.18 4.37
CA ALA A 198 5.52 8.59 3.09
C ALA A 198 4.23 8.23 2.34
N MET A 199 4.27 8.28 1.02
CA MET A 199 3.11 8.03 0.17
C MET A 199 3.31 6.89 -0.80
N VAL A 200 2.22 6.20 -1.11
CA VAL A 200 2.09 5.34 -2.29
C VAL A 200 1.22 6.07 -3.31
N ILE A 201 1.73 6.21 -4.52
CA ILE A 201 1.02 6.76 -5.67
C ILE A 201 0.78 5.62 -6.66
N VAL A 202 -0.48 5.32 -6.93
CA VAL A 202 -0.88 4.25 -7.86
C VAL A 202 -1.47 4.86 -9.12
N LYS A 203 -0.91 4.50 -10.27
CA LYS A 203 -1.38 4.94 -11.60
C LYS A 203 -1.53 3.79 -12.58
#